data_b87b3f770503671dac55bf6a0b946a7b
#
_entry.id   b87b3f770503671dac55bf6a0b946a7b
#
_cell.length_a   1.000
_cell.length_b   1.000
_cell.length_c   1.000
_cell.angle_alpha   90.00
_cell.angle_beta   90.00
_cell.angle_gamma   90.00
#
_symmetry.space_group_name_H-M   'P 1'
#
loop_
_entity.id
_entity.type
_entity.pdbx_description
1 polymer ?
#
loop_
_entity_poly.entity_id
_entity_poly.type
_entity_poly.pdbx_seq_one_letter_code
_entity_poly.pdbx_strand_id
1 'polypeptide(L)'
;MRKNILTKIIGFLAIVAILAGCKAKKELLPASAIPKVMELMPPSPDLTQKIKLDSVNGMNTVFKTLSIKAKADLNINNNSNDVNMNIRIRNNEAIWVSVTAMAGLEIARALITADSVKVLNRMDNIYLKKPFNYIYEFTNERITFQTLQSVLLGNAMSEFISESTQLKNEGQNTQLKTVLASMVYNFTVNQQNKVLFTQLNDAAAGQELLVNYTNFLSINQQLIPHSVIMNSKAKNKAISLDLNYLKIDMDGNVDLPFRVPERFLIKN
;
A
#
# COMPACT_ATOMS: atom_id res chain seq x y z
N MET A 1 -39.71 -43.95 -57.33
CA MET A 1 -39.43 -45.42 -57.63
C MET A 1 -38.73 -45.95 -56.38
N ARG A 2 -39.44 -46.69 -55.57
CA ARG A 2 -39.40 -48.18 -55.44
C ARG A 2 -37.99 -48.57 -54.95
N LYS A 3 -37.76 -49.31 -53.94
CA LYS A 3 -38.52 -50.28 -53.08
C LYS A 3 -37.46 -50.82 -52.11
N ASN A 4 -37.76 -51.00 -50.89
CA ASN A 4 -37.96 -52.28 -50.20
C ASN A 4 -36.69 -53.13 -50.14
N ILE A 5 -36.34 -53.79 -49.09
CA ILE A 5 -37.03 -54.87 -48.33
C ILE A 5 -36.06 -55.19 -47.17
N LEU A 6 -36.33 -55.05 -45.91
CA LEU A 6 -37.06 -56.01 -45.06
C LEU A 6 -36.72 -57.47 -45.28
N THR A 7 -36.32 -58.07 -44.19
CA THR A 7 -36.34 -59.54 -43.91
C THR A 7 -35.19 -60.41 -44.35
N LYS A 8 -34.60 -61.01 -43.37
CA LYS A 8 -34.62 -62.41 -42.97
C LYS A 8 -33.71 -62.61 -41.77
N ILE A 9 -34.22 -62.67 -40.53
CA ILE A 9 -34.96 -63.76 -39.86
C ILE A 9 -34.12 -65.06 -39.86
N ILE A 10 -33.76 -65.45 -38.64
CA ILE A 10 -33.79 -66.79 -38.04
C ILE A 10 -32.83 -67.84 -38.61
N GLY A 11 -32.10 -68.37 -37.69
CA GLY A 11 -31.71 -69.77 -37.72
C GLY A 11 -30.29 -70.01 -37.27
N PHE A 12 -30.10 -70.44 -36.16
CA PHE A 12 -29.92 -71.78 -35.66
C PHE A 12 -29.04 -71.77 -34.44
N LEU A 13 -29.55 -71.85 -33.33
CA LEU A 13 -29.79 -72.91 -32.35
C LEU A 13 -28.66 -73.97 -32.26
N ALA A 14 -28.11 -73.95 -31.06
CA ALA A 14 -27.52 -75.01 -30.28
C ALA A 14 -26.28 -75.78 -30.83
N ILE A 15 -25.19 -75.56 -30.13
CA ILE A 15 -24.39 -76.68 -29.63
C ILE A 15 -23.91 -76.34 -28.20
N VAL A 16 -24.42 -77.11 -27.26
CA VAL A 16 -23.98 -77.23 -25.89
C VAL A 16 -22.63 -77.92 -25.90
N ALA A 17 -21.63 -77.34 -25.36
CA ALA A 17 -20.45 -78.08 -24.91
C ALA A 17 -19.99 -77.49 -23.55
N ILE A 18 -20.21 -78.26 -22.59
CA ILE A 18 -19.77 -78.18 -21.18
C ILE A 18 -18.24 -78.16 -21.16
N LEU A 19 -17.65 -77.15 -20.71
CA LEU A 19 -16.32 -77.21 -20.14
C LEU A 19 -16.32 -76.46 -18.76
N ALA A 20 -16.13 -77.28 -17.75
CA ALA A 20 -15.89 -76.86 -16.39
C ALA A 20 -14.68 -75.92 -16.35
N GLY A 21 -14.93 -74.68 -16.32
CA GLY A 21 -13.91 -73.65 -16.10
C GLY A 21 -13.74 -73.36 -14.59
N CYS A 22 -12.58 -73.64 -14.07
CA CYS A 22 -12.16 -73.39 -12.73
C CYS A 22 -12.59 -71.96 -12.29
N LYS A 23 -13.27 -71.87 -11.17
CA LYS A 23 -13.42 -70.60 -10.37
C LYS A 23 -12.03 -70.15 -10.00
N ALA A 24 -11.41 -69.27 -10.78
CA ALA A 24 -10.32 -68.45 -10.29
C ALA A 24 -10.94 -67.46 -9.28
N LYS A 25 -10.68 -67.71 -8.03
CA LYS A 25 -10.94 -66.76 -6.96
C LYS A 25 -10.06 -65.58 -7.23
N LYS A 26 -10.63 -64.51 -7.79
CA LYS A 26 -9.97 -63.21 -7.92
C LYS A 26 -9.83 -62.69 -6.51
N GLU A 27 -8.67 -62.90 -5.90
CA GLU A 27 -8.31 -62.14 -4.71
C GLU A 27 -8.33 -60.67 -5.11
N LEU A 28 -9.33 -59.97 -4.61
CA LEU A 28 -9.34 -58.53 -4.59
C LEU A 28 -8.14 -58.14 -3.72
N LEU A 29 -7.03 -57.77 -4.35
CA LEU A 29 -6.00 -57.00 -3.68
C LEU A 29 -6.72 -55.89 -2.91
N PRO A 30 -6.45 -55.68 -1.61
CA PRO A 30 -7.00 -54.55 -0.89
C PRO A 30 -6.60 -53.35 -1.69
N ALA A 31 -7.59 -52.53 -2.11
CA ALA A 31 -7.36 -51.25 -2.72
C ALA A 31 -6.31 -50.56 -1.83
N SER A 32 -5.08 -50.48 -2.36
CA SER A 32 -4.05 -49.68 -1.71
C SER A 32 -4.73 -48.37 -1.42
N ALA A 33 -4.84 -48.02 -0.14
CA ALA A 33 -5.43 -46.80 0.30
C ALA A 33 -4.71 -45.69 -0.48
N ILE A 34 -5.37 -45.15 -1.51
CA ILE A 34 -4.98 -43.88 -2.10
C ILE A 34 -4.87 -42.97 -0.91
N PRO A 35 -3.70 -42.38 -0.60
CA PRO A 35 -3.63 -41.44 0.51
C PRO A 35 -4.72 -40.45 0.23
N LYS A 36 -5.72 -40.38 1.11
CA LYS A 36 -6.77 -39.38 1.09
C LYS A 36 -6.02 -38.09 0.95
N VAL A 37 -6.04 -37.50 -0.25
CA VAL A 37 -5.52 -36.14 -0.45
C VAL A 37 -6.19 -35.37 0.65
N MET A 38 -5.42 -34.96 1.63
CA MET A 38 -5.90 -34.22 2.77
C MET A 38 -6.42 -32.93 2.16
N GLU A 39 -7.72 -32.91 1.94
CA GLU A 39 -8.42 -31.72 1.47
C GLU A 39 -8.07 -30.66 2.51
N LEU A 40 -7.15 -29.76 2.13
CA LEU A 40 -6.73 -28.65 2.98
C LEU A 40 -8.02 -27.90 3.32
N MET A 41 -8.50 -28.09 4.52
CA MET A 41 -9.63 -27.29 5.01
C MET A 41 -9.31 -25.82 4.76
N PRO A 42 -10.25 -25.06 4.19
CA PRO A 42 -10.02 -23.63 4.03
C PRO A 42 -9.62 -23.04 5.39
N PRO A 43 -8.63 -22.16 5.42
CA PRO A 43 -8.18 -21.57 6.68
C PRO A 43 -9.36 -20.90 7.39
N SER A 44 -9.35 -20.94 8.72
CA SER A 44 -10.38 -20.26 9.52
C SER A 44 -10.45 -18.78 9.13
N PRO A 45 -11.60 -18.11 9.24
CA PRO A 45 -11.74 -16.69 8.94
C PRO A 45 -10.65 -15.83 9.58
N ASP A 46 -10.31 -16.09 10.84
CA ASP A 46 -9.25 -15.38 11.58
C ASP A 46 -7.87 -15.61 10.98
N LEU A 47 -7.56 -16.84 10.55
CA LEU A 47 -6.29 -17.14 9.89
C LEU A 47 -6.21 -16.47 8.51
N THR A 48 -7.31 -16.46 7.75
CA THR A 48 -7.39 -15.77 6.45
C THR A 48 -7.17 -14.27 6.60
N GLN A 49 -7.77 -13.67 7.61
CA GLN A 49 -7.59 -12.26 7.94
C GLN A 49 -6.14 -11.96 8.29
N LYS A 50 -5.54 -12.74 9.18
CA LYS A 50 -4.13 -12.57 9.57
C LYS A 50 -3.19 -12.67 8.38
N ILE A 51 -3.35 -13.70 7.53
CA ILE A 51 -2.55 -13.86 6.31
C ILE A 51 -2.68 -12.62 5.39
N LYS A 52 -3.89 -12.06 5.26
CA LYS A 52 -4.10 -10.86 4.45
C LYS A 52 -3.39 -9.65 5.06
N LEU A 53 -3.49 -9.42 6.36
CA LEU A 53 -2.83 -8.32 7.06
C LEU A 53 -1.30 -8.43 6.96
N ASP A 54 -0.75 -9.62 7.17
CA ASP A 54 0.69 -9.89 7.02
C ASP A 54 1.15 -9.65 5.57
N SER A 55 0.35 -10.07 4.58
CA SER A 55 0.64 -9.84 3.17
C SER A 55 0.64 -8.36 2.81
N VAL A 56 -0.30 -7.59 3.36
CA VAL A 56 -0.36 -6.12 3.16
C VAL A 56 0.89 -5.45 3.75
N ASN A 57 1.25 -5.80 4.98
CA ASN A 57 2.46 -5.26 5.63
C ASN A 57 3.74 -5.67 4.89
N GLY A 58 3.80 -6.90 4.38
CA GLY A 58 4.92 -7.42 3.61
C GLY A 58 5.13 -6.72 2.26
N MET A 59 4.11 -6.03 1.75
CA MET A 59 4.21 -5.23 0.51
C MET A 59 4.64 -3.78 0.74
N ASN A 60 4.89 -3.37 1.97
CA ASN A 60 5.48 -2.07 2.26
C ASN A 60 6.88 -1.97 1.64
N THR A 61 7.18 -0.79 1.11
CA THR A 61 8.47 -0.51 0.47
C THR A 61 9.59 -0.55 1.51
N VAL A 62 10.58 -1.41 1.28
CA VAL A 62 11.76 -1.59 2.15
C VAL A 62 12.95 -0.90 1.51
N PHE A 63 13.64 -0.05 2.24
CA PHE A 63 14.80 0.71 1.78
C PHE A 63 15.69 1.14 2.96
N LYS A 64 16.94 1.47 2.69
CA LYS A 64 17.82 2.18 3.62
C LYS A 64 17.76 3.68 3.38
N THR A 65 17.83 4.07 2.12
CA THR A 65 17.76 5.47 1.69
C THR A 65 16.92 5.62 0.43
N LEU A 66 16.27 6.78 0.30
CA LEU A 66 15.52 7.17 -0.91
C LEU A 66 15.90 8.59 -1.33
N SER A 67 15.98 8.81 -2.64
CA SER A 67 16.06 10.12 -3.24
C SER A 67 14.99 10.24 -4.31
N ILE A 68 14.06 11.17 -4.14
CA ILE A 68 12.91 11.39 -5.01
C ILE A 68 12.99 12.79 -5.60
N LYS A 69 12.89 12.90 -6.93
CA LYS A 69 12.63 14.17 -7.61
C LYS A 69 11.18 14.19 -8.04
N ALA A 70 10.46 15.25 -7.69
CA ALA A 70 9.04 15.39 -7.98
C ALA A 70 8.71 16.77 -8.54
N LYS A 71 7.68 16.83 -9.39
CA LYS A 71 6.87 18.03 -9.59
C LYS A 71 5.72 17.99 -8.60
N ALA A 72 5.32 19.14 -8.11
CA ALA A 72 4.23 19.23 -7.15
C ALA A 72 3.38 20.46 -7.41
N ASP A 73 2.05 20.30 -7.31
CA ASP A 73 1.12 21.39 -7.06
C ASP A 73 0.83 21.41 -5.55
N LEU A 74 1.29 22.45 -4.91
CA LEU A 74 1.13 22.67 -3.47
C LEU A 74 0.10 23.77 -3.22
N ASN A 75 -1.04 23.42 -2.67
CA ASN A 75 -2.06 24.36 -2.27
C ASN A 75 -2.15 24.44 -0.74
N ILE A 76 -1.99 25.63 -0.20
CA ILE A 76 -2.14 25.90 1.23
C ILE A 76 -3.21 26.98 1.38
N ASN A 77 -4.35 26.66 2.00
CA ASN A 77 -5.46 27.58 2.21
C ASN A 77 -5.86 28.36 0.95
N ASN A 78 -6.04 27.65 -0.17
CA ASN A 78 -6.40 28.16 -1.51
C ASN A 78 -5.30 28.94 -2.25
N ASN A 79 -4.08 28.96 -1.74
CA ASN A 79 -2.94 29.49 -2.49
C ASN A 79 -2.18 28.32 -3.13
N SER A 80 -2.31 28.16 -4.45
CA SER A 80 -1.64 27.12 -5.21
C SER A 80 -0.32 27.60 -5.79
N ASN A 81 0.70 26.74 -5.77
CA ASN A 81 2.01 27.00 -6.30
C ASN A 81 2.59 25.73 -6.95
N ASP A 82 2.96 25.84 -8.21
CA ASP A 82 3.74 24.82 -8.90
C ASP A 82 5.20 24.89 -8.46
N VAL A 83 5.70 23.80 -7.91
CA VAL A 83 7.06 23.69 -7.40
C VAL A 83 7.74 22.40 -7.83
N ASN A 84 9.06 22.39 -7.78
CA ASN A 84 9.81 21.14 -7.82
C ASN A 84 10.23 20.77 -6.40
N MET A 85 10.15 19.49 -6.08
CA MET A 85 10.57 18.95 -4.79
C MET A 85 11.70 17.95 -4.97
N ASN A 86 12.73 18.05 -4.13
CA ASN A 86 13.67 16.97 -3.91
C ASN A 86 13.44 16.44 -2.51
N ILE A 87 13.05 15.18 -2.40
CA ILE A 87 12.78 14.50 -1.13
C ILE A 87 13.88 13.45 -0.93
N ARG A 88 14.53 13.45 0.22
CA ARG A 88 15.53 12.46 0.59
C ARG A 88 15.16 11.86 1.93
N ILE A 89 15.18 10.55 2.01
CA ILE A 89 14.79 9.83 3.22
C ILE A 89 15.93 8.90 3.62
N ARG A 90 16.35 8.97 4.87
CA ARG A 90 17.03 7.88 5.56
C ARG A 90 15.98 7.17 6.40
N ASN A 91 15.79 5.89 6.13
CA ASN A 91 14.70 5.14 6.72
C ASN A 91 14.74 5.19 8.26
N ASN A 92 13.61 5.52 8.88
CA ASN A 92 13.44 5.69 10.33
C ASN A 92 14.35 6.74 10.99
N GLU A 93 15.07 7.55 10.21
CA GLU A 93 16.05 8.51 10.74
C GLU A 93 15.66 9.95 10.39
N ALA A 94 15.51 10.26 9.10
CA ALA A 94 15.25 11.62 8.66
C ALA A 94 14.54 11.70 7.31
N ILE A 95 13.65 12.68 7.16
CA ILE A 95 13.08 13.13 5.89
C ILE A 95 13.59 14.55 5.62
N TRP A 96 14.27 14.73 4.51
CA TRP A 96 14.75 16.01 4.03
C TRP A 96 14.00 16.40 2.77
N VAL A 97 13.51 17.63 2.71
CA VAL A 97 12.75 18.16 1.57
C VAL A 97 13.32 19.51 1.17
N SER A 98 13.63 19.69 -0.10
CA SER A 98 13.93 21.01 -0.71
C SER A 98 12.83 21.34 -1.70
N VAL A 99 12.24 22.50 -1.57
CA VAL A 99 11.18 23.04 -2.42
C VAL A 99 11.75 24.18 -3.25
N THR A 100 11.63 24.05 -4.58
CA THR A 100 12.22 24.98 -5.53
C THR A 100 11.10 25.50 -6.44
N ALA A 101 11.02 26.82 -6.60
CA ALA A 101 10.11 27.46 -7.55
C ALA A 101 10.48 27.11 -8.98
N MET A 102 9.55 27.32 -9.93
CA MET A 102 9.75 26.97 -11.35
C MET A 102 11.01 27.63 -11.97
N ALA A 103 11.41 28.79 -11.47
CA ALA A 103 12.65 29.47 -11.91
C ALA A 103 13.96 28.88 -11.33
N GLY A 104 13.89 27.75 -10.59
CA GLY A 104 15.05 27.08 -10.03
C GLY A 104 15.53 27.63 -8.67
N LEU A 105 14.85 28.62 -8.10
CA LEU A 105 15.20 29.20 -6.81
C LEU A 105 14.61 28.35 -5.67
N GLU A 106 15.45 27.89 -4.74
CA GLU A 106 14.98 27.21 -3.52
C GLU A 106 14.24 28.20 -2.63
N ILE A 107 12.96 27.94 -2.38
CA ILE A 107 12.06 28.78 -1.57
C ILE A 107 11.88 28.26 -0.15
N ALA A 108 12.02 26.95 0.05
CA ALA A 108 11.95 26.35 1.38
C ALA A 108 12.81 25.07 1.46
N ARG A 109 13.22 24.75 2.69
CA ARG A 109 13.85 23.47 3.01
C ARG A 109 13.36 22.98 4.36
N ALA A 110 13.04 21.70 4.43
CA ALA A 110 12.66 21.04 5.67
C ALA A 110 13.60 19.88 6.01
N LEU A 111 13.80 19.64 7.30
CA LEU A 111 14.43 18.44 7.84
C LEU A 111 13.57 17.98 9.01
N ILE A 112 13.00 16.79 8.86
CA ILE A 112 12.09 16.17 9.83
C ILE A 112 12.76 14.92 10.37
N THR A 113 12.80 14.81 11.69
CA THR A 113 13.24 13.61 12.43
C THR A 113 12.14 13.20 13.40
N ALA A 114 12.29 12.08 14.09
CA ALA A 114 11.32 11.66 15.12
C ALA A 114 11.18 12.70 16.26
N ASP A 115 12.21 13.52 16.48
CA ASP A 115 12.25 14.48 17.60
C ASP A 115 11.93 15.92 17.17
N SER A 116 12.16 16.27 15.89
CA SER A 116 12.13 17.68 15.49
C SER A 116 11.70 17.91 14.05
N VAL A 117 11.12 19.10 13.84
CA VAL A 117 10.84 19.68 12.52
C VAL A 117 11.63 20.97 12.40
N LYS A 118 12.51 21.04 11.41
CA LYS A 118 13.30 22.22 11.07
C LYS A 118 12.88 22.70 9.69
N VAL A 119 12.55 23.98 9.55
CA VAL A 119 12.14 24.57 8.27
C VAL A 119 12.92 25.86 8.02
N LEU A 120 13.52 25.97 6.85
CA LEU A 120 14.03 27.22 6.31
C LEU A 120 13.02 27.77 5.31
N ASN A 121 12.38 28.89 5.64
CA ASN A 121 11.63 29.68 4.68
C ASN A 121 12.56 30.76 4.13
N ARG A 122 12.96 30.60 2.87
CA ARG A 122 13.93 31.49 2.23
C ARG A 122 13.28 32.76 1.68
N MET A 123 11.97 32.77 1.50
CA MET A 123 11.25 33.94 1.04
C MET A 123 11.21 35.01 2.15
N ASP A 124 10.96 34.56 3.38
CA ASP A 124 10.85 35.47 4.56
C ASP A 124 12.13 35.51 5.39
N ASN A 125 13.17 34.76 5.04
CA ASN A 125 14.39 34.55 5.82
C ASN A 125 14.11 34.09 7.26
N ILE A 126 13.21 33.11 7.41
CA ILE A 126 12.82 32.53 8.70
C ILE A 126 13.39 31.14 8.84
N TYR A 127 14.00 30.86 9.97
CA TYR A 127 14.31 29.51 10.43
C TYR A 127 13.37 29.12 11.56
N LEU A 128 12.58 28.08 11.34
CA LEU A 128 11.70 27.46 12.34
C LEU A 128 12.37 26.19 12.86
N LYS A 129 12.45 26.04 14.18
CA LYS A 129 12.82 24.79 14.85
C LYS A 129 11.74 24.45 15.88
N LYS A 130 11.06 23.35 15.68
CA LYS A 130 9.98 22.87 16.53
C LYS A 130 10.17 21.40 16.90
N PRO A 131 9.64 20.93 18.02
CA PRO A 131 9.54 19.51 18.28
C PRO A 131 8.63 18.84 17.25
N PHE A 132 8.74 17.51 17.10
CA PHE A 132 7.98 16.75 16.09
C PHE A 132 6.46 16.98 16.18
N ASN A 133 5.91 17.11 17.38
CA ASN A 133 4.48 17.35 17.60
C ASN A 133 3.94 18.63 16.96
N TYR A 134 4.81 19.51 16.45
CA TYR A 134 4.39 20.69 15.67
C TYR A 134 3.59 20.29 14.41
N ILE A 135 3.82 19.08 13.86
CA ILE A 135 3.05 18.59 12.72
C ILE A 135 1.56 18.41 13.05
N TYR A 136 1.20 18.24 14.32
CA TYR A 136 -0.18 18.06 14.77
C TYR A 136 -1.06 19.31 14.57
N GLU A 137 -0.45 20.45 14.26
CA GLU A 137 -1.19 21.61 13.76
C GLU A 137 -1.79 21.38 12.36
N PHE A 138 -1.28 20.38 11.61
CA PHE A 138 -1.65 20.09 10.23
C PHE A 138 -2.27 18.71 10.06
N THR A 139 -2.17 17.85 11.07
CA THR A 139 -2.65 16.48 11.02
C THR A 139 -2.99 15.95 12.42
N ASN A 140 -3.35 14.67 12.55
CA ASN A 140 -3.70 14.03 13.81
C ASN A 140 -2.46 13.76 14.69
N GLU A 141 -2.61 13.82 16.00
CA GLU A 141 -1.55 13.57 16.98
C GLU A 141 -1.04 12.11 17.01
N ARG A 142 -1.74 11.19 16.36
CA ARG A 142 -1.31 9.80 16.19
C ARG A 142 -0.31 9.61 15.06
N ILE A 143 -0.09 10.65 14.26
CA ILE A 143 0.89 10.60 13.16
C ILE A 143 2.30 10.58 13.74
N THR A 144 3.00 9.49 13.53
CA THR A 144 4.40 9.30 13.89
C THR A 144 5.31 9.68 12.72
N PHE A 145 6.61 9.67 12.96
CA PHE A 145 7.60 9.83 11.89
C PHE A 145 7.50 8.68 10.86
N GLN A 146 7.26 7.45 11.31
CA GLN A 146 7.05 6.28 10.45
C GLN A 146 5.79 6.41 9.60
N THR A 147 4.71 6.94 10.18
CA THR A 147 3.48 7.24 9.44
C THR A 147 3.75 8.22 8.30
N LEU A 148 4.53 9.29 8.53
CA LEU A 148 4.91 10.23 7.45
C LEU A 148 5.68 9.56 6.32
N GLN A 149 6.61 8.67 6.63
CA GLN A 149 7.31 7.89 5.60
C GLN A 149 6.33 7.01 4.82
N SER A 150 5.41 6.33 5.51
CA SER A 150 4.40 5.47 4.89
C SER A 150 3.50 6.25 3.94
N VAL A 151 3.06 7.44 4.31
CA VAL A 151 2.25 8.33 3.47
C VAL A 151 2.97 8.70 2.17
N LEU A 152 4.26 9.02 2.22
CA LEU A 152 5.02 9.40 1.02
C LEU A 152 5.23 8.25 0.04
N LEU A 153 5.18 7.00 0.50
CA LEU A 153 5.53 5.81 -0.28
C LEU A 153 4.34 4.93 -0.66
N GLY A 154 3.12 5.29 -0.23
CA GLY A 154 1.95 4.42 -0.39
C GLY A 154 2.09 3.10 0.37
N ASN A 155 2.72 3.14 1.52
CA ASN A 155 2.80 2.01 2.43
C ASN A 155 1.59 1.96 3.35
N ALA A 156 1.18 0.77 3.75
CA ALA A 156 0.25 0.61 4.86
C ALA A 156 0.90 1.08 6.16
N MET A 157 0.13 1.76 7.00
CA MET A 157 0.58 2.23 8.30
C MET A 157 0.48 1.09 9.31
N SER A 158 1.54 0.28 9.39
CA SER A 158 1.54 -0.99 10.14
C SER A 158 1.20 -0.81 11.62
N GLU A 159 1.54 0.33 12.21
CA GLU A 159 1.20 0.67 13.60
C GLU A 159 -0.30 0.82 13.86
N PHE A 160 -1.10 1.00 12.80
CA PHE A 160 -2.57 1.12 12.90
C PHE A 160 -3.29 -0.16 12.49
N ILE A 161 -2.56 -1.20 12.08
CA ILE A 161 -3.11 -2.49 11.69
C ILE A 161 -3.04 -3.44 12.89
N SER A 162 -4.15 -4.09 13.22
CA SER A 162 -4.24 -5.05 14.32
C SER A 162 -5.25 -6.15 13.96
N GLU A 163 -5.38 -7.14 14.84
CA GLU A 163 -6.37 -8.21 14.69
C GLU A 163 -7.82 -7.68 14.64
N SER A 164 -8.07 -6.47 15.17
CA SER A 164 -9.38 -5.81 15.09
C SER A 164 -9.63 -5.12 13.74
N THR A 165 -8.67 -5.12 12.82
CA THR A 165 -8.82 -4.54 11.48
C THR A 165 -9.86 -5.29 10.69
N GLN A 166 -10.95 -4.65 10.32
CA GLN A 166 -12.02 -5.22 9.51
C GLN A 166 -11.61 -5.22 8.02
N LEU A 167 -11.94 -6.30 7.33
CA LEU A 167 -11.70 -6.47 5.90
C LEU A 167 -13.04 -6.55 5.16
N LYS A 168 -13.12 -5.86 4.02
CA LYS A 168 -14.25 -5.93 3.10
C LYS A 168 -13.72 -6.02 1.67
N ASN A 169 -14.09 -7.08 0.97
CA ASN A 169 -13.75 -7.21 -0.45
C ASN A 169 -14.69 -6.35 -1.30
N GLU A 170 -14.12 -5.55 -2.19
CA GLU A 170 -14.83 -4.67 -3.12
C GLU A 170 -14.30 -4.91 -4.55
N GLY A 171 -14.91 -5.87 -5.23
CA GLY A 171 -14.44 -6.29 -6.56
C GLY A 171 -13.04 -6.87 -6.51
N GLN A 172 -12.09 -6.22 -7.18
CA GLN A 172 -10.68 -6.63 -7.21
C GLN A 172 -9.85 -6.06 -6.05
N ASN A 173 -10.43 -5.17 -5.25
CA ASN A 173 -9.75 -4.50 -4.16
C ASN A 173 -10.24 -5.02 -2.81
N THR A 174 -9.44 -4.80 -1.78
CA THR A 174 -9.84 -5.05 -0.38
C THR A 174 -9.77 -3.73 0.37
N GLN A 175 -10.87 -3.33 0.98
CA GLN A 175 -10.90 -2.23 1.94
C GLN A 175 -10.60 -2.78 3.33
N LEU A 176 -9.74 -2.06 4.06
CA LEU A 176 -9.35 -2.36 5.42
C LEU A 176 -9.70 -1.17 6.31
N LYS A 177 -10.26 -1.46 7.49
CA LYS A 177 -10.70 -0.43 8.44
C LYS A 177 -10.29 -0.79 9.85
N THR A 178 -9.61 0.14 10.52
CA THR A 178 -9.29 0.06 11.94
C THR A 178 -9.85 1.28 12.68
N VAL A 179 -10.43 1.07 13.85
CA VAL A 179 -10.90 2.15 14.73
C VAL A 179 -9.91 2.28 15.87
N LEU A 180 -9.34 3.47 16.04
CA LEU A 180 -8.28 3.81 16.99
C LEU A 180 -8.78 4.95 17.90
N ALA A 181 -9.54 4.62 18.93
CA ALA A 181 -10.28 5.58 19.76
C ALA A 181 -11.20 6.48 18.89
N SER A 182 -10.91 7.80 18.77
CA SER A 182 -11.68 8.73 17.94
C SER A 182 -11.28 8.71 16.47
N MET A 183 -10.09 8.18 16.15
CA MET A 183 -9.58 8.16 14.79
C MET A 183 -9.96 6.85 14.07
N VAL A 184 -10.37 6.98 12.81
CA VAL A 184 -10.61 5.85 11.91
C VAL A 184 -9.53 5.84 10.84
N TYR A 185 -8.84 4.71 10.71
CA TYR A 185 -7.92 4.43 9.62
C TYR A 185 -8.62 3.53 8.61
N ASN A 186 -8.91 4.06 7.43
CA ASN A 186 -9.40 3.31 6.27
C ASN A 186 -8.31 3.30 5.20
N PHE A 187 -8.12 2.18 4.55
CA PHE A 187 -7.28 2.11 3.37
C PHE A 187 -7.74 1.01 2.43
N THR A 188 -7.44 1.16 1.17
CA THR A 188 -7.81 0.20 0.12
C THR A 188 -6.55 -0.33 -0.53
N VAL A 189 -6.47 -1.64 -0.68
CA VAL A 189 -5.36 -2.30 -1.38
C VAL A 189 -5.86 -3.01 -2.64
N ASN A 190 -5.01 -3.08 -3.66
CA ASN A 190 -5.27 -3.85 -4.88
C ASN A 190 -4.97 -5.36 -4.67
N GLN A 191 -5.09 -6.15 -5.74
CA GLN A 191 -4.80 -7.59 -5.72
C GLN A 191 -3.35 -7.92 -5.33
N GLN A 192 -2.40 -6.99 -5.57
CA GLN A 192 -0.99 -7.12 -5.19
C GLN A 192 -0.71 -6.58 -3.78
N ASN A 193 -1.75 -6.29 -3.00
CA ASN A 193 -1.69 -5.72 -1.65
C ASN A 193 -1.00 -4.34 -1.57
N LYS A 194 -0.88 -3.61 -2.69
CA LYS A 194 -0.40 -2.21 -2.67
C LYS A 194 -1.54 -1.28 -2.33
N VAL A 195 -1.24 -0.30 -1.47
CA VAL A 195 -2.22 0.71 -1.05
C VAL A 195 -2.55 1.63 -2.21
N LEU A 196 -3.84 1.75 -2.54
CA LEU A 196 -4.37 2.66 -3.55
C LEU A 196 -4.93 3.94 -2.93
N PHE A 197 -5.44 3.82 -1.73
CA PHE A 197 -6.10 4.91 -1.01
C PHE A 197 -5.86 4.77 0.48
N THR A 198 -5.67 5.90 1.15
CA THR A 198 -5.55 6.00 2.61
C THR A 198 -6.43 7.13 3.11
N GLN A 199 -7.17 6.89 4.16
CA GLN A 199 -7.91 7.89 4.92
C GLN A 199 -7.62 7.74 6.40
N LEU A 200 -7.22 8.83 7.02
CA LEU A 200 -7.26 9.01 8.47
C LEU A 200 -8.32 10.05 8.77
N ASN A 201 -9.30 9.73 9.59
CA ASN A 201 -10.37 10.65 9.95
C ASN A 201 -10.57 10.63 11.46
N ASP A 202 -10.43 11.79 12.08
CA ASP A 202 -10.83 12.06 13.45
C ASP A 202 -11.91 13.15 13.45
N ALA A 203 -13.17 12.72 13.39
CA ALA A 203 -14.30 13.64 13.32
C ALA A 203 -14.42 14.51 14.58
N ALA A 204 -14.03 13.99 15.75
CA ALA A 204 -14.09 14.74 17.01
C ALA A 204 -13.07 15.88 17.03
N ALA A 205 -11.89 15.67 16.45
CA ALA A 205 -10.85 16.68 16.32
C ALA A 205 -11.01 17.59 15.07
N GLY A 206 -11.94 17.26 14.17
CA GLY A 206 -12.10 17.96 12.88
C GLY A 206 -10.88 17.78 11.98
N GLN A 207 -10.26 16.60 12.00
CA GLN A 207 -9.03 16.29 11.28
C GLN A 207 -9.25 15.19 10.28
N GLU A 208 -8.75 15.39 9.06
CA GLU A 208 -8.81 14.39 8.00
C GLU A 208 -7.54 14.43 7.15
N LEU A 209 -7.05 13.25 6.78
CA LEU A 209 -6.02 13.06 5.77
C LEU A 209 -6.54 12.06 4.74
N LEU A 210 -6.56 12.45 3.48
CA LEU A 210 -6.89 11.60 2.33
C LEU A 210 -5.68 11.52 1.41
N VAL A 211 -5.30 10.31 1.02
CA VAL A 211 -4.19 10.11 0.08
C VAL A 211 -4.57 9.08 -0.98
N ASN A 212 -4.39 9.44 -2.24
CA ASN A 212 -4.55 8.55 -3.38
C ASN A 212 -3.18 8.25 -3.99
N TYR A 213 -2.98 6.99 -4.35
CA TYR A 213 -1.75 6.49 -4.94
C TYR A 213 -2.04 5.84 -6.28
N THR A 214 -1.37 6.30 -7.33
CA THR A 214 -1.53 5.78 -8.68
C THR A 214 -0.19 5.68 -9.40
N ASN A 215 -0.21 5.16 -10.62
CA ASN A 215 0.96 5.07 -11.48
C ASN A 215 2.13 4.31 -10.82
N PHE A 216 1.87 3.07 -10.37
CA PHE A 216 2.88 2.24 -9.73
C PHE A 216 3.93 1.75 -10.74
N LEU A 217 5.19 2.02 -10.46
CA LEU A 217 6.32 1.54 -11.25
C LEU A 217 7.21 0.62 -10.39
N SER A 218 7.86 -0.33 -11.06
CA SER A 218 8.77 -1.24 -10.38
C SER A 218 10.17 -0.62 -10.26
N ILE A 219 10.66 -0.49 -9.02
CA ILE A 219 12.00 -0.01 -8.70
C ILE A 219 12.61 -1.04 -7.75
N ASN A 220 13.76 -1.63 -8.12
CA ASN A 220 14.38 -2.71 -7.36
C ASN A 220 13.38 -3.81 -6.97
N GLN A 221 12.52 -4.22 -7.93
CA GLN A 221 11.46 -5.24 -7.76
C GLN A 221 10.34 -4.86 -6.77
N GLN A 222 10.28 -3.62 -6.32
CA GLN A 222 9.23 -3.10 -5.45
C GLN A 222 8.33 -2.12 -6.23
N LEU A 223 7.01 -2.25 -6.07
CA LEU A 223 6.05 -1.33 -6.68
C LEU A 223 5.95 -0.06 -5.83
N ILE A 224 6.28 1.08 -6.41
CA ILE A 224 6.23 2.39 -5.76
C ILE A 224 5.32 3.31 -6.57
N PRO A 225 4.37 4.05 -5.94
CA PRO A 225 3.53 4.99 -6.64
C PRO A 225 4.36 6.15 -7.18
N HIS A 226 4.10 6.57 -8.41
CA HIS A 226 4.69 7.76 -9.01
C HIS A 226 3.75 8.97 -8.98
N SER A 227 2.47 8.77 -8.65
CA SER A 227 1.53 9.87 -8.38
C SER A 227 0.93 9.69 -6.99
N VAL A 228 1.03 10.74 -6.17
CA VAL A 228 0.54 10.80 -4.80
C VAL A 228 -0.26 12.09 -4.62
N ILE A 229 -1.57 11.97 -4.48
CA ILE A 229 -2.45 13.11 -4.24
C ILE A 229 -2.90 13.08 -2.79
N MET A 230 -2.50 14.09 -2.04
CA MET A 230 -2.73 14.21 -0.61
C MET A 230 -3.60 15.43 -0.31
N ASN A 231 -4.64 15.23 0.50
CA ASN A 231 -5.46 16.31 1.05
C ASN A 231 -5.53 16.17 2.56
N SER A 232 -5.12 17.20 3.26
CA SER A 232 -5.16 17.26 4.71
C SER A 232 -6.00 18.45 5.19
N LYS A 233 -6.86 18.20 6.16
CA LYS A 233 -7.59 19.23 6.91
C LYS A 233 -7.32 19.06 8.39
N ALA A 234 -6.97 20.14 9.07
CA ALA A 234 -6.82 20.17 10.51
C ALA A 234 -7.23 21.54 11.02
N LYS A 235 -8.28 21.59 11.82
CA LYS A 235 -8.84 22.84 12.33
C LYS A 235 -9.21 23.79 11.16
N ASN A 236 -8.55 24.93 11.06
CA ASN A 236 -8.76 25.93 10.00
C ASN A 236 -7.65 25.90 8.91
N LYS A 237 -6.83 24.86 8.91
CA LYS A 237 -5.78 24.68 7.89
C LYS A 237 -6.20 23.60 6.90
N ALA A 238 -6.00 23.87 5.61
CA ALA A 238 -6.19 22.92 4.54
C ALA A 238 -4.94 22.91 3.65
N ILE A 239 -4.42 21.72 3.40
CA ILE A 239 -3.27 21.48 2.52
C ILE A 239 -3.66 20.46 1.49
N SER A 240 -3.47 20.78 0.22
CA SER A 240 -3.52 19.83 -0.88
C SER A 240 -2.15 19.76 -1.54
N LEU A 241 -1.69 18.57 -1.82
CA LEU A 241 -0.40 18.32 -2.45
C LEU A 241 -0.56 17.22 -3.50
N ASP A 242 -0.37 17.59 -4.77
CA ASP A 242 -0.30 16.65 -5.87
C ASP A 242 1.16 16.45 -6.26
N LEU A 243 1.69 15.26 -5.99
CA LEU A 243 3.08 14.89 -6.25
C LEU A 243 3.15 13.96 -7.45
N ASN A 244 3.96 14.33 -8.43
CA ASN A 244 4.36 13.47 -9.54
C ASN A 244 5.85 13.16 -9.42
N TYR A 245 6.19 11.91 -9.05
CA TYR A 245 7.56 11.46 -8.89
C TYR A 245 8.19 11.19 -10.26
N LEU A 246 9.15 12.03 -10.63
CA LEU A 246 9.85 11.96 -11.91
C LEU A 246 10.99 10.94 -11.88
N LYS A 247 11.65 10.82 -10.71
CA LYS A 247 12.76 9.90 -10.49
C LYS A 247 12.80 9.47 -9.04
N ILE A 248 13.02 8.18 -8.83
CA ILE A 248 13.25 7.58 -7.52
C ILE A 248 14.53 6.76 -7.59
N ASP A 249 15.50 7.07 -6.74
CA ASP A 249 16.72 6.30 -6.54
C ASP A 249 16.67 5.68 -5.13
N MET A 250 16.89 4.37 -5.03
CA MET A 250 16.87 3.61 -3.78
C MET A 250 18.27 3.15 -3.39
N ASP A 251 18.54 3.16 -2.09
CA ASP A 251 19.71 2.60 -1.44
C ASP A 251 21.07 3.18 -1.92
N GLY A 252 20.98 4.36 -2.56
CA GLY A 252 22.15 5.16 -2.90
C GLY A 252 22.62 6.04 -1.74
N ASN A 253 23.76 6.69 -1.89
CA ASN A 253 24.23 7.67 -0.93
C ASN A 253 23.35 8.92 -0.96
N VAL A 254 22.81 9.35 0.19
CA VAL A 254 22.01 10.57 0.32
C VAL A 254 22.57 11.48 1.39
N ASP A 255 22.87 12.72 1.01
CA ASP A 255 23.22 13.79 1.92
C ASP A 255 21.98 14.59 2.28
N LEU A 256 21.89 15.01 3.53
CA LEU A 256 20.77 15.82 4.06
C LEU A 256 21.29 17.20 4.49
N PRO A 257 21.77 18.05 3.56
CA PRO A 257 22.41 19.30 3.90
C PRO A 257 21.41 20.29 4.50
N PHE A 258 21.69 20.73 5.74
CA PHE A 258 20.83 21.66 6.44
C PHE A 258 21.68 22.70 7.18
N ARG A 259 22.01 23.80 6.50
CA ARG A 259 22.73 24.93 7.05
C ARG A 259 21.81 26.13 7.16
N VAL A 260 21.75 26.74 8.32
CA VAL A 260 20.99 27.98 8.57
C VAL A 260 21.91 29.17 8.29
N PRO A 261 21.56 30.05 7.33
CA PRO A 261 22.33 31.27 7.11
C PRO A 261 22.17 32.25 8.29
N GLU A 262 23.23 33.01 8.62
CA GLU A 262 23.25 33.93 9.76
C GLU A 262 22.14 35.00 9.71
N ARG A 263 21.75 35.41 8.50
CA ARG A 263 20.70 36.43 8.29
C ARG A 263 19.26 35.97 8.62
N PHE A 264 19.07 34.66 8.93
CA PHE A 264 17.73 34.15 9.18
C PHE A 264 17.26 34.44 10.59
N LEU A 265 16.02 34.92 10.72
CA LEU A 265 15.35 35.07 12.01
C LEU A 265 14.97 33.69 12.54
N ILE A 266 15.42 33.39 13.75
CA ILE A 266 15.11 32.14 14.44
C ILE A 266 13.74 32.27 15.11
N LYS A 267 12.81 31.39 14.77
CA LYS A 267 11.52 31.23 15.45
C LYS A 267 11.48 29.85 16.12
N ASN A 268 11.46 29.82 17.42
CA ASN A 268 11.34 28.60 18.25
C ASN A 268 9.89 28.28 18.56
#